data_a8d68f75846e294b0882ef6ad6af7c1e
#
_entry.id   a8d68f75846e294b0882ef6ad6af7c1e
#
_cell.length_a   1.000
_cell.length_b   1.000
_cell.length_c   1.000
_cell.angle_alpha   90.00
_cell.angle_beta   90.00
_cell.angle_gamma   90.00
#
_symmetry.space_group_name_H-M   'P 1'
#
loop_
_entity.id
_entity.type
_entity.pdbx_description
1 polymer ?
#
loop_
_entity_poly.entity_id
_entity_poly.type
_entity_poly.pdbx_seq_one_letter_code
_entity_poly.pdbx_strand_id
1 'polypeptide(L)'
;MSSTAVPTRRERQRQATYDEIVTVSRQLLRHGRDVSLRAVSAEMGLTAPALYRYVDSHAELMALVARAVFADVVGEITVARDRHPDDDPAAQIVAAVSAFRRWALGNREEFRLVFASPPTPETEALAESAAQRPITTLDGCVPEELGAHEFSAFFSDIFTRLWTKYRFPVPADDELPPGVLQVLSGPAEPGDKLATLGEVTPGMVWMFERAWARLYGTVTLEVFGHVHPGFITTGALFEATVLDIGRDLGLAGEWDRLQAIARG
;
A
#
# COMPACT_ATOMS: atom_id res chain seq x y z
N MET A 1 20.04 6.32 -23.49
CA MET A 1 21.08 5.76 -22.60
C MET A 1 21.45 6.87 -21.63
N SER A 2 20.75 6.93 -20.49
CA SER A 2 21.07 7.93 -19.46
C SER A 2 22.27 7.43 -18.66
N SER A 3 23.40 8.14 -18.77
CA SER A 3 24.60 7.92 -17.98
C SER A 3 24.28 8.23 -16.50
N THR A 4 24.09 7.21 -15.68
CA THR A 4 24.02 7.37 -14.22
C THR A 4 25.41 7.74 -13.71
N ALA A 5 25.62 9.04 -13.48
CA ALA A 5 26.87 9.53 -12.89
C ALA A 5 27.07 8.90 -11.50
N VAL A 6 28.25 8.39 -11.23
CA VAL A 6 28.60 7.83 -9.91
C VAL A 6 28.49 8.93 -8.85
N PRO A 7 27.71 8.75 -7.77
CA PRO A 7 27.51 9.80 -6.77
C PRO A 7 28.83 10.22 -6.11
N THR A 8 29.01 11.51 -5.90
CA THR A 8 30.19 12.09 -5.24
C THR A 8 30.28 11.64 -3.78
N ARG A 9 31.46 11.78 -3.17
CA ARG A 9 31.65 11.47 -1.73
C ARG A 9 30.68 12.28 -0.85
N ARG A 10 30.39 13.53 -1.19
CA ARG A 10 29.47 14.40 -0.44
C ARG A 10 28.03 13.91 -0.55
N GLU A 11 27.61 13.50 -1.73
CA GLU A 11 26.28 12.92 -1.94
C GLU A 11 26.09 11.62 -1.18
N ARG A 12 27.06 10.71 -1.23
CA ARG A 12 27.02 9.48 -0.44
C ARG A 12 26.93 9.74 1.06
N GLN A 13 27.71 10.72 1.58
CA GLN A 13 27.66 11.09 2.99
C GLN A 13 26.30 11.67 3.39
N ARG A 14 25.72 12.51 2.51
CA ARG A 14 24.37 13.07 2.72
C ARG A 14 23.33 11.99 2.74
N GLN A 15 23.37 11.05 1.78
CA GLN A 15 22.45 9.92 1.75
C GLN A 15 22.56 9.05 2.99
N ALA A 16 23.77 8.70 3.42
CA ALA A 16 23.98 7.93 4.65
C ALA A 16 23.38 8.60 5.90
N THR A 17 23.41 9.94 5.95
CA THR A 17 22.76 10.67 7.06
C THR A 17 21.22 10.59 6.96
N TYR A 18 20.63 10.68 5.76
CA TYR A 18 19.18 10.45 5.58
C TYR A 18 18.78 9.03 5.98
N ASP A 19 19.55 8.03 5.59
CA ASP A 19 19.29 6.63 5.95
C ASP A 19 19.35 6.42 7.48
N GLU A 20 20.29 7.11 8.15
CA GLU A 20 20.41 7.09 9.62
C GLU A 20 19.22 7.78 10.28
N ILE A 21 18.78 8.95 9.78
CA ILE A 21 17.59 9.66 10.27
C ILE A 21 16.35 8.74 10.20
N VAL A 22 16.15 8.07 9.07
CA VAL A 22 15.04 7.13 8.88
C VAL A 22 15.15 5.95 9.85
N THR A 23 16.33 5.36 9.97
CA THR A 23 16.58 4.20 10.83
C THR A 23 16.27 4.53 12.29
N VAL A 24 16.80 5.64 12.79
CA VAL A 24 16.58 6.10 14.17
C VAL A 24 15.10 6.44 14.39
N SER A 25 14.47 7.13 13.46
CA SER A 25 13.04 7.48 13.55
C SER A 25 12.16 6.24 13.61
N ARG A 26 12.42 5.25 12.77
CA ARG A 26 11.70 3.95 12.79
C ARG A 26 11.93 3.19 14.10
N GLN A 27 13.14 3.21 14.66
CA GLN A 27 13.42 2.62 15.97
C GLN A 27 12.63 3.29 17.08
N LEU A 28 12.59 4.63 17.12
CA LEU A 28 11.77 5.36 18.09
C LEU A 28 10.29 4.98 17.96
N LEU A 29 9.77 4.97 16.75
CA LEU A 29 8.38 4.61 16.43
C LEU A 29 8.05 3.19 16.93
N ARG A 30 8.86 2.19 16.60
CA ARG A 30 8.66 0.78 17.01
C ARG A 30 8.66 0.60 18.53
N HIS A 31 9.36 1.45 19.26
CA HIS A 31 9.37 1.44 20.72
C HIS A 31 8.26 2.31 21.36
N GLY A 32 7.32 2.83 20.55
CA GLY A 32 6.24 3.70 21.01
C GLY A 32 6.73 5.04 21.57
N ARG A 33 7.93 5.47 21.17
CA ARG A 33 8.51 6.76 21.57
C ARG A 33 8.11 7.84 20.58
N ASP A 34 8.07 9.07 21.07
CA ASP A 34 7.80 10.23 20.23
C ASP A 34 8.88 10.40 19.15
N VAL A 35 8.45 10.53 17.88
CA VAL A 35 9.32 10.77 16.74
C VAL A 35 9.34 12.26 16.45
N SER A 36 10.18 12.99 17.17
CA SER A 36 10.39 14.43 16.99
C SER A 36 11.82 14.73 16.54
N LEU A 37 12.01 15.88 15.87
CA LEU A 37 13.36 16.33 15.45
C LEU A 37 14.34 16.37 16.63
N ARG A 38 13.85 16.72 17.82
CA ARG A 38 14.66 16.74 19.05
C ARG A 38 15.04 15.31 19.49
N ALA A 39 14.09 14.38 19.48
CA ALA A 39 14.35 13.00 19.88
C ALA A 39 15.32 12.31 18.91
N VAL A 40 15.09 12.48 17.59
CA VAL A 40 15.95 11.92 16.55
C VAL A 40 17.37 12.50 16.64
N SER A 41 17.53 13.83 16.77
CA SER A 41 18.86 14.44 16.90
C SER A 41 19.60 13.94 18.14
N ALA A 42 18.91 13.78 19.26
CA ALA A 42 19.51 13.27 20.49
C ALA A 42 20.00 11.82 20.35
N GLU A 43 19.21 10.93 19.73
CA GLU A 43 19.62 9.53 19.47
C GLU A 43 20.80 9.42 18.48
N MET A 44 20.88 10.33 17.50
CA MET A 44 21.99 10.39 16.54
C MET A 44 23.24 11.07 17.11
N GLY A 45 23.20 11.62 18.34
CA GLY A 45 24.28 12.42 18.90
C GLY A 45 24.52 13.75 18.17
N LEU A 46 23.48 14.26 17.47
CA LEU A 46 23.53 15.51 16.74
C LEU A 46 22.87 16.64 17.54
N THR A 47 23.21 17.88 17.20
CA THR A 47 22.45 19.04 17.67
C THR A 47 21.19 19.22 16.80
N ALA A 48 20.10 19.72 17.39
CA ALA A 48 18.88 19.99 16.62
C ALA A 48 19.13 20.89 15.39
N PRO A 49 19.94 21.99 15.45
CA PRO A 49 20.29 22.75 14.25
C PRO A 49 21.03 21.96 13.15
N ALA A 50 21.77 20.90 13.53
CA ALA A 50 22.44 20.06 12.54
C ALA A 50 21.44 19.18 11.81
N LEU A 51 20.40 18.67 12.49
CA LEU A 51 19.34 17.89 11.87
C LEU A 51 18.47 18.74 10.93
N TYR A 52 18.18 19.99 11.30
CA TYR A 52 17.43 20.95 10.47
C TYR A 52 18.07 21.26 9.10
N ARG A 53 19.33 20.88 8.86
CA ARG A 53 19.96 20.96 7.52
C ARG A 53 19.51 19.85 6.58
N TYR A 54 18.87 18.82 7.12
CA TYR A 54 18.40 17.63 6.39
C TYR A 54 16.88 17.58 6.30
N VAL A 55 16.20 18.04 7.34
CA VAL A 55 14.75 17.93 7.49
C VAL A 55 14.23 19.24 8.08
N ASP A 56 13.46 20.00 7.31
CA ASP A 56 13.05 21.37 7.66
C ASP A 56 11.89 21.43 8.67
N SER A 57 11.13 20.32 8.79
CA SER A 57 9.94 20.27 9.65
C SER A 57 9.65 18.86 10.16
N HIS A 58 8.79 18.77 11.18
CA HIS A 58 8.28 17.49 11.66
C HIS A 58 7.46 16.77 10.57
N ALA A 59 6.68 17.50 9.78
CA ALA A 59 5.90 16.93 8.69
C ALA A 59 6.82 16.29 7.64
N GLU A 60 7.93 16.95 7.27
CA GLU A 60 8.92 16.40 6.36
C GLU A 60 9.61 15.17 6.93
N LEU A 61 9.94 15.16 8.24
CA LEU A 61 10.48 13.99 8.92
C LEU A 61 9.51 12.80 8.81
N MET A 62 8.24 13.02 9.11
CA MET A 62 7.22 11.96 9.05
C MET A 62 6.98 11.48 7.62
N ALA A 63 7.00 12.37 6.63
CA ALA A 63 6.91 12.00 5.22
C ALA A 63 8.12 11.17 4.76
N LEU A 64 9.33 11.50 5.23
CA LEU A 64 10.53 10.72 4.94
C LEU A 64 10.42 9.30 5.53
N VAL A 65 9.95 9.18 6.78
CA VAL A 65 9.73 7.89 7.44
C VAL A 65 8.63 7.09 6.72
N ALA A 66 7.51 7.72 6.37
CA ALA A 66 6.41 7.08 5.68
C ALA A 66 6.83 6.50 4.33
N ARG A 67 7.60 7.26 3.52
CA ARG A 67 8.16 6.75 2.25
C ARG A 67 9.03 5.51 2.46
N ALA A 68 9.88 5.52 3.49
CA ALA A 68 10.73 4.37 3.79
C ALA A 68 9.92 3.14 4.25
N VAL A 69 8.84 3.36 5.00
CA VAL A 69 7.91 2.29 5.43
C VAL A 69 7.16 1.72 4.22
N PHE A 70 6.67 2.56 3.30
CA PHE A 70 6.05 2.06 2.06
C PHE A 70 7.03 1.28 1.20
N ALA A 71 8.27 1.75 1.03
CA ALA A 71 9.30 1.01 0.29
C ALA A 71 9.59 -0.36 0.92
N ASP A 72 9.59 -0.46 2.25
CA ASP A 72 9.78 -1.70 2.99
C ASP A 72 8.63 -2.69 2.73
N VAL A 73 7.38 -2.27 2.90
CA VAL A 73 6.23 -3.14 2.65
C VAL A 73 6.12 -3.57 1.18
N VAL A 74 6.38 -2.65 0.24
CA VAL A 74 6.42 -2.98 -1.20
C VAL A 74 7.53 -3.99 -1.50
N GLY A 75 8.69 -3.85 -0.87
CA GLY A 75 9.77 -4.83 -0.96
C GLY A 75 9.34 -6.22 -0.49
N GLU A 76 8.73 -6.32 0.68
CA GLU A 76 8.24 -7.58 1.26
C GLU A 76 7.18 -8.28 0.39
N ILE A 77 6.18 -7.53 -0.09
CA ILE A 77 5.13 -8.09 -0.96
C ILE A 77 5.68 -8.48 -2.33
N THR A 78 6.65 -7.73 -2.86
CA THR A 78 7.34 -8.04 -4.13
C THR A 78 8.13 -9.34 -4.02
N VAL A 79 8.93 -9.49 -2.97
CA VAL A 79 9.68 -10.74 -2.71
C VAL A 79 8.73 -11.94 -2.57
N ALA A 80 7.58 -11.76 -1.92
CA ALA A 80 6.59 -12.84 -1.78
C ALA A 80 5.95 -13.21 -3.13
N ARG A 81 5.59 -12.22 -3.95
CA ARG A 81 5.07 -12.39 -5.30
C ARG A 81 6.05 -13.15 -6.19
N ASP A 82 7.31 -12.74 -6.20
CA ASP A 82 8.34 -13.23 -7.13
C ASP A 82 8.82 -14.67 -6.82
N ARG A 83 8.33 -15.26 -5.72
CA ARG A 83 8.49 -16.71 -5.45
C ARG A 83 7.58 -17.58 -6.33
N HIS A 84 6.63 -16.98 -7.02
CA HIS A 84 5.66 -17.67 -7.87
C HIS A 84 5.83 -17.23 -9.33
N PRO A 85 5.57 -18.14 -10.29
CA PRO A 85 5.74 -17.85 -11.72
C PRO A 85 4.89 -16.68 -12.20
N ASP A 86 5.36 -15.95 -13.22
CA ASP A 86 4.65 -14.78 -13.78
C ASP A 86 3.31 -15.14 -14.42
N ASP A 87 3.15 -16.37 -14.87
CA ASP A 87 1.91 -16.90 -15.42
C ASP A 87 0.93 -17.41 -14.36
N ASP A 88 1.26 -17.29 -13.06
CA ASP A 88 0.38 -17.64 -11.93
C ASP A 88 0.00 -16.44 -11.06
N PRO A 89 -0.77 -15.47 -11.57
CA PRO A 89 -1.17 -14.29 -10.80
C PRO A 89 -2.04 -14.63 -9.58
N ALA A 90 -2.70 -15.79 -9.54
CA ALA A 90 -3.46 -16.23 -8.37
C ALA A 90 -2.55 -16.61 -7.20
N ALA A 91 -1.47 -17.36 -7.44
CA ALA A 91 -0.47 -17.63 -6.41
C ALA A 91 0.24 -16.34 -5.98
N GLN A 92 0.59 -15.49 -6.92
CA GLN A 92 1.26 -14.22 -6.68
C GLN A 92 0.45 -13.29 -5.76
N ILE A 93 -0.86 -13.10 -6.03
CA ILE A 93 -1.70 -12.22 -5.20
C ILE A 93 -1.87 -12.80 -3.78
N VAL A 94 -2.12 -14.10 -3.63
CA VAL A 94 -2.27 -14.74 -2.32
C VAL A 94 -0.99 -14.64 -1.50
N ALA A 95 0.18 -14.86 -2.12
CA ALA A 95 1.47 -14.69 -1.47
C ALA A 95 1.71 -13.22 -1.03
N ALA A 96 1.40 -12.27 -1.90
CA ALA A 96 1.56 -10.84 -1.62
C ALA A 96 0.66 -10.36 -0.47
N VAL A 97 -0.64 -10.69 -0.48
CA VAL A 97 -1.56 -10.28 0.59
C VAL A 97 -1.23 -10.96 1.92
N SER A 98 -0.71 -12.20 1.88
CA SER A 98 -0.23 -12.91 3.08
C SER A 98 1.04 -12.26 3.64
N ALA A 99 1.95 -11.82 2.77
CA ALA A 99 3.14 -11.06 3.16
C ALA A 99 2.75 -9.70 3.76
N PHE A 100 1.81 -9.00 3.15
CA PHE A 100 1.27 -7.74 3.68
C PHE A 100 0.71 -7.90 5.10
N ARG A 101 -0.11 -8.94 5.33
CA ARG A 101 -0.62 -9.22 6.67
C ARG A 101 0.50 -9.50 7.68
N ARG A 102 1.47 -10.35 7.32
CA ARG A 102 2.61 -10.67 8.21
C ARG A 102 3.40 -9.42 8.55
N TRP A 103 3.70 -8.60 7.54
CA TRP A 103 4.39 -7.33 7.73
C TRP A 103 3.60 -6.41 8.67
N ALA A 104 2.30 -6.24 8.45
CA ALA A 104 1.42 -5.38 9.25
C ALA A 104 1.37 -5.80 10.72
N LEU A 105 1.24 -7.10 10.99
CA LEU A 105 1.23 -7.65 12.36
C LEU A 105 2.60 -7.52 13.05
N GLY A 106 3.69 -7.61 12.30
CA GLY A 106 5.06 -7.45 12.80
C GLY A 106 5.48 -5.99 12.99
N ASN A 107 4.83 -5.04 12.31
CA ASN A 107 5.23 -3.63 12.26
C ASN A 107 4.05 -2.69 12.59
N ARG A 108 3.35 -2.96 13.70
CA ARG A 108 2.08 -2.30 14.06
C ARG A 108 2.15 -0.78 14.11
N GLU A 109 3.20 -0.21 14.68
CA GLU A 109 3.35 1.25 14.77
C GLU A 109 3.67 1.88 13.40
N GLU A 110 4.42 1.19 12.56
CA GLU A 110 4.66 1.61 11.17
C GLU A 110 3.38 1.50 10.33
N PHE A 111 2.62 0.40 10.50
CA PHE A 111 1.29 0.26 9.88
C PHE A 111 0.36 1.40 10.31
N ARG A 112 0.33 1.74 11.61
CA ARG A 112 -0.46 2.86 12.12
C ARG A 112 -0.06 4.18 11.44
N LEU A 113 1.24 4.42 11.29
CA LEU A 113 1.75 5.64 10.67
C LEU A 113 1.24 5.82 9.24
N VAL A 114 1.32 4.78 8.40
CA VAL A 114 1.09 4.92 6.96
C VAL A 114 -0.31 4.53 6.50
N PHE A 115 -1.03 3.72 7.27
CA PHE A 115 -2.35 3.24 6.89
C PHE A 115 -3.48 3.72 7.80
N ALA A 116 -3.20 4.17 9.02
CA ALA A 116 -4.24 4.49 10.00
C ALA A 116 -4.02 5.82 10.74
N SER A 117 -3.09 6.64 10.30
CA SER A 117 -2.98 8.02 10.80
C SER A 117 -4.16 8.84 10.31
N PRO A 118 -4.73 9.69 11.18
CA PRO A 118 -5.74 10.65 10.74
C PRO A 118 -5.15 11.55 9.66
N PRO A 119 -5.93 11.95 8.67
CA PRO A 119 -5.47 12.89 7.65
C PRO A 119 -5.00 14.19 8.32
N THR A 120 -3.89 14.75 7.82
CA THR A 120 -3.46 16.10 8.17
C THR A 120 -4.28 17.13 7.37
N PRO A 121 -4.34 18.40 7.78
CA PRO A 121 -5.01 19.43 6.98
C PRO A 121 -4.52 19.49 5.52
N GLU A 122 -3.22 19.22 5.30
CA GLU A 122 -2.65 19.15 3.95
C GLU A 122 -3.17 17.91 3.19
N THR A 123 -3.24 16.75 3.84
CA THR A 123 -3.77 15.52 3.21
C THR A 123 -5.31 15.58 3.07
N GLU A 124 -6.03 16.30 3.95
CA GLU A 124 -7.45 16.58 3.78
C GLU A 124 -7.70 17.46 2.55
N ALA A 125 -6.93 18.54 2.37
CA ALA A 125 -7.03 19.39 1.18
C ALA A 125 -6.69 18.64 -0.11
N LEU A 126 -5.71 17.72 -0.07
CA LEU A 126 -5.37 16.83 -1.18
C LEU A 126 -6.48 15.82 -1.44
N ALA A 127 -7.08 15.23 -0.39
CA ALA A 127 -8.22 14.32 -0.50
C ALA A 127 -9.46 15.04 -1.05
N GLU A 128 -9.74 16.28 -0.63
CA GLU A 128 -10.81 17.10 -1.21
C GLU A 128 -10.53 17.41 -2.70
N SER A 129 -9.29 17.73 -3.05
CA SER A 129 -8.90 17.93 -4.45
C SER A 129 -8.98 16.64 -5.26
N ALA A 130 -8.59 15.50 -4.68
CA ALA A 130 -8.71 14.19 -5.29
C ALA A 130 -10.16 13.73 -5.43
N ALA A 131 -11.02 14.04 -4.45
CA ALA A 131 -12.46 13.74 -4.51
C ALA A 131 -13.19 14.51 -5.64
N GLN A 132 -12.58 15.56 -6.16
CA GLN A 132 -13.09 16.31 -7.33
C GLN A 132 -12.56 15.75 -8.65
N ARG A 133 -11.60 14.81 -8.62
CA ARG A 133 -11.07 14.13 -9.80
C ARG A 133 -11.77 12.80 -9.98
N PRO A 134 -12.12 12.41 -11.21
CA PRO A 134 -12.62 11.08 -11.47
C PRO A 134 -11.56 10.03 -11.12
N ILE A 135 -11.98 8.94 -10.51
CA ILE A 135 -11.13 7.78 -10.33
C ILE A 135 -11.01 7.10 -11.69
N THR A 136 -9.89 7.31 -12.34
CA THR A 136 -9.64 6.81 -13.69
C THR A 136 -8.60 5.69 -13.71
N THR A 137 -7.96 5.41 -12.56
CA THR A 137 -6.96 4.35 -12.40
C THR A 137 -7.21 3.55 -11.12
N LEU A 138 -6.89 2.24 -11.10
CA LEU A 138 -6.98 1.43 -9.89
C LEU A 138 -6.04 1.92 -8.78
N ASP A 139 -5.04 2.71 -9.10
CA ASP A 139 -4.05 3.31 -8.22
C ASP A 139 -4.38 4.76 -7.80
N GLY A 140 -5.48 5.33 -8.30
CA GLY A 140 -5.89 6.72 -8.03
C GLY A 140 -6.43 7.02 -6.64
N CYS A 141 -6.50 6.02 -5.76
CA CYS A 141 -7.15 6.14 -4.45
C CYS A 141 -6.22 6.55 -3.30
N VAL A 142 -4.92 6.74 -3.54
CA VAL A 142 -3.94 7.03 -2.49
C VAL A 142 -3.11 8.27 -2.82
N PRO A 143 -2.87 9.18 -1.85
CA PRO A 143 -2.05 10.36 -2.09
C PRO A 143 -0.64 10.01 -2.57
N GLU A 144 -0.26 10.54 -3.71
CA GLU A 144 1.01 10.28 -4.41
C GLU A 144 2.26 10.67 -3.57
N GLU A 145 2.09 11.57 -2.62
CA GLU A 145 3.19 12.20 -1.86
C GLU A 145 3.83 11.32 -0.78
N LEU A 146 3.19 10.23 -0.37
CA LEU A 146 3.64 9.39 0.75
C LEU A 146 4.32 8.07 0.35
N GLY A 147 4.57 7.82 -0.96
CA GLY A 147 5.08 6.52 -1.44
C GLY A 147 4.01 5.43 -1.52
N ALA A 148 2.76 5.78 -1.27
CA ALA A 148 1.62 4.88 -1.35
C ALA A 148 1.28 4.48 -2.79
N HIS A 149 1.69 5.29 -3.77
CA HIS A 149 1.46 5.03 -5.19
C HIS A 149 2.06 3.68 -5.64
N GLU A 150 3.30 3.38 -5.26
CA GLU A 150 3.95 2.11 -5.62
C GLU A 150 3.24 0.91 -5.00
N PHE A 151 2.74 1.06 -3.77
CA PHE A 151 1.95 0.03 -3.10
C PHE A 151 0.61 -0.21 -3.82
N SER A 152 -0.10 0.85 -4.19
CA SER A 152 -1.35 0.75 -4.95
C SER A 152 -1.12 0.18 -6.34
N ALA A 153 -0.12 0.69 -7.07
CA ALA A 153 0.25 0.21 -8.40
C ALA A 153 0.61 -1.29 -8.42
N PHE A 154 1.26 -1.78 -7.36
CA PHE A 154 1.58 -3.20 -7.21
C PHE A 154 0.32 -4.08 -7.25
N PHE A 155 -0.70 -3.74 -6.45
CA PHE A 155 -1.93 -4.53 -6.41
C PHE A 155 -2.79 -4.36 -7.66
N SER A 156 -2.79 -3.16 -8.26
CA SER A 156 -3.49 -2.88 -9.51
C SER A 156 -2.96 -3.71 -10.68
N ASP A 157 -1.62 -3.84 -10.77
CA ASP A 157 -0.98 -4.67 -11.79
C ASP A 157 -1.39 -6.15 -11.66
N ILE A 158 -1.29 -6.71 -10.45
CA ILE A 158 -1.68 -8.11 -10.23
C ILE A 158 -3.17 -8.33 -10.51
N PHE A 159 -4.05 -7.40 -10.08
CA PHE A 159 -5.48 -7.49 -10.32
C PHE A 159 -5.80 -7.50 -11.83
N THR A 160 -5.15 -6.65 -12.60
CA THR A 160 -5.29 -6.61 -14.06
C THR A 160 -4.85 -7.92 -14.71
N ARG A 161 -3.75 -8.50 -14.24
CA ARG A 161 -3.26 -9.81 -14.73
C ARG A 161 -4.19 -10.96 -14.32
N LEU A 162 -4.79 -10.90 -13.12
CA LEU A 162 -5.83 -11.84 -12.70
C LEU A 162 -7.02 -11.78 -13.65
N TRP A 163 -7.56 -10.59 -13.91
CA TRP A 163 -8.68 -10.45 -14.83
C TRP A 163 -8.34 -10.92 -16.24
N THR A 164 -7.16 -10.61 -16.73
CA THR A 164 -6.70 -11.06 -18.05
C THR A 164 -6.68 -12.58 -18.17
N LYS A 165 -6.27 -13.29 -17.10
CA LYS A 165 -6.17 -14.75 -17.08
C LYS A 165 -7.51 -15.44 -16.81
N TYR A 166 -8.25 -14.98 -15.81
CA TYR A 166 -9.43 -15.71 -15.31
C TYR A 166 -10.75 -15.20 -15.88
N ARG A 167 -10.77 -13.98 -16.43
CA ARG A 167 -11.97 -13.37 -17.02
C ARG A 167 -13.20 -13.50 -16.12
N PHE A 168 -13.01 -13.26 -14.81
CA PHE A 168 -14.10 -13.29 -13.84
C PHE A 168 -15.19 -12.27 -14.20
N PRO A 169 -16.45 -12.51 -13.81
CA PRO A 169 -17.56 -11.59 -14.09
C PRO A 169 -17.31 -10.23 -13.45
N VAL A 170 -17.50 -9.19 -14.25
CA VAL A 170 -17.39 -7.78 -13.81
C VAL A 170 -18.78 -7.18 -13.94
N PRO A 171 -19.31 -6.49 -12.91
CA PRO A 171 -20.60 -5.84 -12.98
C PRO A 171 -20.69 -4.86 -14.16
N ALA A 172 -21.80 -4.89 -14.88
CA ALA A 172 -22.13 -3.88 -15.87
C ALA A 172 -22.52 -2.55 -15.16
N ASP A 173 -22.48 -1.45 -15.90
CA ASP A 173 -22.72 -0.11 -15.33
C ASP A 173 -24.10 0.00 -14.66
N ASP A 174 -25.12 -0.66 -15.18
CA ASP A 174 -26.48 -0.70 -14.65
C ASP A 174 -26.65 -1.61 -13.41
N GLU A 175 -25.67 -2.48 -13.15
CA GLU A 175 -25.61 -3.33 -11.96
C GLU A 175 -24.85 -2.66 -10.79
N LEU A 176 -24.18 -1.53 -11.05
CA LEU A 176 -23.43 -0.81 -10.02
C LEU A 176 -24.35 -0.03 -9.06
N PRO A 177 -24.01 0.07 -7.77
CA PRO A 177 -24.78 0.91 -6.84
C PRO A 177 -24.89 2.36 -7.34
N PRO A 178 -26.07 3.00 -7.12
CA PRO A 178 -26.23 4.41 -7.45
C PRO A 178 -25.14 5.28 -6.81
N GLY A 179 -24.54 6.18 -7.56
CA GLY A 179 -23.43 7.04 -7.12
C GLY A 179 -22.05 6.50 -7.41
N VAL A 180 -21.85 5.18 -7.59
CA VAL A 180 -20.54 4.63 -8.00
C VAL A 180 -20.15 5.15 -9.38
N LEU A 181 -21.06 5.10 -10.34
CA LEU A 181 -20.84 5.65 -11.68
C LEU A 181 -20.56 7.16 -11.65
N GLN A 182 -21.23 7.92 -10.78
CA GLN A 182 -20.98 9.35 -10.65
C GLN A 182 -19.55 9.65 -10.22
N VAL A 183 -18.97 8.81 -9.32
CA VAL A 183 -17.59 8.93 -8.86
C VAL A 183 -16.61 8.47 -9.95
N LEU A 184 -16.98 7.42 -10.71
CA LEU A 184 -16.06 6.77 -11.66
C LEU A 184 -16.17 7.32 -13.09
N SER A 185 -17.24 8.09 -13.44
CA SER A 185 -17.51 8.59 -14.79
C SER A 185 -17.15 10.06 -15.01
N GLY A 186 -16.23 10.61 -14.24
CA GLY A 186 -15.73 11.97 -14.47
C GLY A 186 -15.02 12.10 -15.82
N PRO A 187 -14.81 13.33 -16.34
CA PRO A 187 -14.06 13.54 -17.58
C PRO A 187 -12.63 13.03 -17.44
N ALA A 188 -12.19 12.17 -18.35
CA ALA A 188 -10.81 11.70 -18.42
C ALA A 188 -9.86 12.87 -18.67
N GLU A 189 -8.83 13.02 -17.84
CA GLU A 189 -7.79 14.02 -18.04
C GLU A 189 -6.85 13.62 -19.19
N PRO A 190 -6.35 14.60 -19.98
CA PRO A 190 -5.37 14.31 -21.02
C PRO A 190 -4.08 13.74 -20.41
N GLY A 191 -3.77 12.50 -20.71
CA GLY A 191 -2.61 11.78 -20.16
C GLY A 191 -2.96 10.62 -19.23
N ASP A 192 -4.23 10.35 -19.06
CA ASP A 192 -4.76 9.26 -18.26
C ASP A 192 -4.27 7.90 -18.78
N LYS A 193 -3.56 7.15 -17.94
CA LYS A 193 -3.03 5.81 -18.30
C LYS A 193 -4.14 4.80 -18.59
N LEU A 194 -5.37 5.03 -18.14
CA LEU A 194 -6.54 4.23 -18.46
C LEU A 194 -6.93 4.31 -19.93
N ALA A 195 -6.77 5.47 -20.56
CA ALA A 195 -6.97 5.61 -22.00
C ALA A 195 -5.99 4.72 -22.80
N THR A 196 -4.88 4.31 -22.20
CA THR A 196 -3.88 3.41 -22.76
C THR A 196 -4.09 1.93 -22.42
N LEU A 197 -4.79 1.61 -21.32
CA LEU A 197 -5.07 0.22 -20.91
C LEU A 197 -6.37 -0.35 -21.53
N GLY A 198 -7.16 0.46 -22.23
CA GLY A 198 -8.26 0.06 -23.13
C GLY A 198 -9.39 -0.82 -22.57
N GLU A 199 -9.27 -1.37 -21.38
CA GLU A 199 -10.15 -2.42 -20.87
C GLU A 199 -10.58 -2.26 -19.40
N VAL A 200 -10.18 -1.22 -18.66
CA VAL A 200 -10.61 -1.02 -17.26
C VAL A 200 -11.99 -0.36 -17.24
N THR A 201 -12.99 -1.09 -16.76
CA THR A 201 -14.37 -0.61 -16.64
C THR A 201 -14.67 -0.11 -15.23
N PRO A 202 -15.73 0.72 -15.03
CA PRO A 202 -16.19 1.11 -13.70
C PRO A 202 -16.43 -0.09 -12.77
N GLY A 203 -16.97 -1.19 -13.33
CA GLY A 203 -17.17 -2.43 -12.59
C GLY A 203 -15.86 -3.08 -12.11
N MET A 204 -14.77 -3.02 -12.89
CA MET A 204 -13.45 -3.51 -12.46
C MET A 204 -12.91 -2.68 -11.31
N VAL A 205 -12.99 -1.35 -11.38
CA VAL A 205 -12.57 -0.46 -10.28
C VAL A 205 -13.37 -0.78 -9.02
N TRP A 206 -14.70 -0.93 -9.15
CA TRP A 206 -15.58 -1.28 -8.05
C TRP A 206 -15.21 -2.63 -7.40
N MET A 207 -14.90 -3.64 -8.18
CA MET A 207 -14.46 -4.94 -7.66
C MET A 207 -13.11 -4.84 -6.93
N PHE A 208 -12.16 -4.09 -7.49
CA PHE A 208 -10.87 -3.84 -6.85
C PHE A 208 -11.05 -3.13 -5.50
N GLU A 209 -11.82 -2.05 -5.45
CA GLU A 209 -12.11 -1.29 -4.24
C GLU A 209 -12.77 -2.16 -3.15
N ARG A 210 -13.75 -2.98 -3.52
CA ARG A 210 -14.41 -3.91 -2.60
C ARG A 210 -13.46 -4.98 -2.07
N ALA A 211 -12.60 -5.52 -2.91
CA ALA A 211 -11.59 -6.50 -2.51
C ALA A 211 -10.59 -5.85 -1.54
N TRP A 212 -10.12 -4.66 -1.88
CA TRP A 212 -9.21 -3.88 -1.03
C TRP A 212 -9.83 -3.53 0.31
N ALA A 213 -11.04 -2.99 0.34
CA ALA A 213 -11.73 -2.63 1.57
C ALA A 213 -11.89 -3.81 2.54
N ARG A 214 -12.22 -5.01 2.02
CA ARG A 214 -12.34 -6.23 2.84
C ARG A 214 -10.98 -6.69 3.38
N LEU A 215 -9.97 -6.75 2.53
CA LEU A 215 -8.62 -7.16 2.91
C LEU A 215 -8.03 -6.20 3.93
N TYR A 216 -8.03 -4.91 3.60
CA TYR A 216 -7.50 -3.86 4.45
C TYR A 216 -8.22 -3.77 5.79
N GLY A 217 -9.57 -3.82 5.78
CA GLY A 217 -10.37 -3.83 6.99
C GLY A 217 -10.05 -5.00 7.90
N THR A 218 -9.90 -6.21 7.35
CA THR A 218 -9.54 -7.40 8.13
C THR A 218 -8.15 -7.25 8.75
N VAL A 219 -7.14 -6.84 7.96
CA VAL A 219 -5.77 -6.64 8.48
C VAL A 219 -5.74 -5.55 9.55
N THR A 220 -6.46 -4.45 9.34
CA THR A 220 -6.56 -3.34 10.31
C THR A 220 -7.16 -3.82 11.63
N LEU A 221 -8.27 -4.55 11.60
CA LEU A 221 -8.90 -5.11 12.80
C LEU A 221 -7.97 -6.07 13.56
N GLU A 222 -7.17 -6.86 12.84
CA GLU A 222 -6.17 -7.74 13.43
C GLU A 222 -5.00 -6.96 14.06
N VAL A 223 -4.46 -5.95 13.35
CA VAL A 223 -3.35 -5.12 13.83
C VAL A 223 -3.72 -4.38 15.11
N PHE A 224 -4.94 -3.83 15.19
CA PHE A 224 -5.41 -3.10 16.38
C PHE A 224 -6.02 -4.00 17.45
N GLY A 225 -6.11 -5.32 17.22
CA GLY A 225 -6.66 -6.26 18.20
C GLY A 225 -8.17 -6.10 18.38
N HIS A 226 -8.89 -5.60 17.38
CA HIS A 226 -10.35 -5.43 17.43
C HIS A 226 -11.12 -6.71 17.09
N VAL A 227 -10.41 -7.83 16.96
CA VAL A 227 -10.98 -9.18 16.79
C VAL A 227 -10.41 -10.11 17.86
N HIS A 228 -11.08 -11.25 18.07
CA HIS A 228 -10.63 -12.23 19.07
C HIS A 228 -9.18 -12.69 18.79
N PRO A 229 -8.27 -12.70 19.80
CA PRO A 229 -6.85 -13.03 19.59
C PRO A 229 -6.62 -14.39 18.92
N GLY A 230 -7.48 -15.37 19.17
CA GLY A 230 -7.41 -16.68 18.54
C GLY A 230 -7.55 -16.62 17.01
N PHE A 231 -8.36 -15.71 16.48
CA PHE A 231 -8.47 -15.51 15.03
C PHE A 231 -7.20 -14.88 14.43
N ILE A 232 -6.56 -13.97 15.17
CA ILE A 232 -5.29 -13.38 14.75
C ILE A 232 -4.20 -14.44 14.71
N THR A 233 -4.10 -15.25 15.78
CA THR A 233 -3.06 -16.30 15.91
C THR A 233 -3.22 -17.38 14.86
N THR A 234 -4.44 -17.81 14.57
CA THR A 234 -4.71 -18.85 13.58
C THR A 234 -4.75 -18.32 12.15
N GLY A 235 -4.93 -17.02 11.96
CA GLY A 235 -5.16 -16.41 10.64
C GLY A 235 -6.52 -16.74 10.01
N ALA A 236 -7.44 -17.35 10.78
CA ALA A 236 -8.68 -17.90 10.25
C ALA A 236 -9.59 -16.83 9.61
N LEU A 237 -9.67 -15.63 10.21
CA LEU A 237 -10.46 -14.53 9.66
C LEU A 237 -9.87 -14.00 8.34
N PHE A 238 -8.56 -13.82 8.31
CA PHE A 238 -7.84 -13.41 7.12
C PHE A 238 -8.00 -14.43 5.98
N GLU A 239 -7.79 -15.72 6.27
CA GLU A 239 -7.95 -16.80 5.30
C GLU A 239 -9.37 -16.85 4.71
N ALA A 240 -10.41 -16.71 5.55
CA ALA A 240 -11.79 -16.63 5.11
C ALA A 240 -12.02 -15.40 4.20
N THR A 241 -11.48 -14.25 4.58
CA THR A 241 -11.58 -13.02 3.77
C THR A 241 -10.92 -13.20 2.41
N VAL A 242 -9.72 -13.77 2.36
CA VAL A 242 -9.00 -14.02 1.08
C VAL A 242 -9.78 -15.03 0.22
N LEU A 243 -10.36 -16.07 0.82
CA LEU A 243 -11.22 -17.02 0.10
C LEU A 243 -12.47 -16.35 -0.48
N ASP A 244 -13.14 -15.49 0.28
CA ASP A 244 -14.34 -14.80 -0.19
C ASP A 244 -14.02 -13.82 -1.32
N ILE A 245 -12.88 -13.10 -1.24
CA ILE A 245 -12.37 -12.28 -2.34
C ILE A 245 -12.05 -13.17 -3.55
N GLY A 246 -11.37 -14.29 -3.33
CA GLY A 246 -11.01 -15.24 -4.38
C GLY A 246 -12.21 -15.81 -5.12
N ARG A 247 -13.34 -16.06 -4.44
CA ARG A 247 -14.59 -16.47 -5.08
C ARG A 247 -15.13 -15.42 -6.04
N ASP A 248 -15.12 -14.15 -5.62
CA ASP A 248 -15.54 -13.04 -6.48
C ASP A 248 -14.62 -12.89 -7.71
N LEU A 249 -13.35 -13.26 -7.58
CA LEU A 249 -12.34 -13.21 -8.63
C LEU A 249 -12.18 -14.52 -9.43
N GLY A 250 -13.16 -15.44 -9.32
CA GLY A 250 -13.18 -16.69 -10.10
C GLY A 250 -12.13 -17.73 -9.65
N LEU A 251 -11.53 -17.58 -8.47
CA LEU A 251 -10.45 -18.45 -7.98
C LEU A 251 -10.96 -19.61 -7.09
N ALA A 252 -12.26 -19.79 -6.93
CA ALA A 252 -12.83 -20.79 -6.03
C ALA A 252 -12.36 -22.22 -6.35
N GLY A 253 -12.19 -22.56 -7.63
CA GLY A 253 -11.71 -23.88 -8.07
C GLY A 253 -10.23 -24.16 -7.78
N GLU A 254 -9.47 -23.13 -7.42
CA GLU A 254 -8.02 -23.23 -7.13
C GLU A 254 -7.70 -23.13 -5.64
N TRP A 255 -8.74 -23.00 -4.79
CA TRP A 255 -8.54 -22.66 -3.38
C TRP A 255 -7.70 -23.68 -2.61
N ASP A 256 -7.86 -24.98 -2.86
CA ASP A 256 -7.07 -26.02 -2.16
C ASP A 256 -5.56 -25.81 -2.37
N ARG A 257 -5.16 -25.38 -3.57
CA ARG A 257 -3.76 -25.04 -3.90
C ARG A 257 -3.35 -23.72 -3.25
N LEU A 258 -4.20 -22.70 -3.35
CA LEU A 258 -3.91 -21.34 -2.88
C LEU A 258 -3.90 -21.24 -1.35
N GLN A 259 -4.67 -22.06 -0.65
CA GLN A 259 -4.71 -22.09 0.80
C GLN A 259 -3.35 -22.43 1.43
N ALA A 260 -2.60 -23.33 0.80
CA ALA A 260 -1.25 -23.66 1.26
C ALA A 260 -0.32 -22.44 1.22
N ILE A 261 -0.47 -21.58 0.19
CA ILE A 261 0.28 -20.33 0.04
C ILE A 261 -0.16 -19.29 1.09
N ALA A 262 -1.47 -19.21 1.37
CA ALA A 262 -2.01 -18.28 2.36
C ALA A 262 -1.50 -18.54 3.78
N ARG A 263 -1.20 -19.81 4.10
CA ARG A 263 -0.73 -20.26 5.42
C ARG A 263 0.79 -20.19 5.59
N GLY A 264 1.56 -20.19 4.53
CA GLY A 264 3.04 -20.18 4.52
C GLY A 264 3.62 -18.81 4.63
#